data_db651805ba2fda4ae47818be6503888b
#
_entry.id   db651805ba2fda4ae47818be6503888b
#
_cell.length_a   1.000
_cell.length_b   1.000
_cell.length_c   1.000
_cell.angle_alpha   90.00
_cell.angle_beta   90.00
_cell.angle_gamma   90.00
#
_symmetry.space_group_name_H-M   'P 1'
#
loop_
_entity.id
_entity.type
_entity.pdbx_description
1 polymer ?
#
loop_
_entity_poly.entity_id
_entity_poly.type
_entity_poly.pdbx_seq_one_letter_code
_entity_poly.pdbx_strand_id
1 'polypeptide(L)'
;MPYDYTDKEVQANILRAYYAMRDLNQCGAWDMDELHRCIKALIPDAHPSVIICPPFHCDHGNRISIGEGSMVNFNGVFLDGGGITIGAHTLIGPNCQLLTPDHPHDYLERRQTIETGLPIRIGDDCWLGGGVIVCPGVTIGNRVIVGAGSVVTHDIPDDVVVAGNPAKIIKTI
;
A
#
# COMPACT_ATOMS: atom_id res chain seq x y z
N MET A 1 -10.55 8.68 8.46
CA MET A 1 -10.59 9.41 9.74
C MET A 1 -9.64 10.59 9.63
N PRO A 2 -10.06 11.84 9.98
CA PRO A 2 -9.14 12.97 9.96
C PRO A 2 -8.06 12.83 11.03
N TYR A 3 -6.84 13.24 10.72
CA TYR A 3 -5.70 13.30 11.62
C TYR A 3 -4.82 14.50 11.32
N ASP A 4 -4.15 15.04 12.36
CA ASP A 4 -3.19 16.12 12.22
C ASP A 4 -1.78 15.51 12.12
N TYR A 5 -1.12 15.68 10.97
CA TYR A 5 0.21 15.15 10.76
C TYR A 5 1.31 15.86 11.56
N THR A 6 0.99 16.96 12.27
CA THR A 6 1.90 17.64 13.20
C THR A 6 1.76 17.12 14.63
N ASP A 7 0.79 16.24 14.92
CA ASP A 7 0.63 15.60 16.22
C ASP A 7 1.91 14.82 16.61
N LYS A 8 2.30 14.92 17.89
CA LYS A 8 3.55 14.33 18.38
C LYS A 8 3.60 12.81 18.24
N GLU A 9 2.48 12.12 18.42
CA GLU A 9 2.40 10.67 18.27
C GLU A 9 2.53 10.29 16.80
N VAL A 10 1.84 11.02 15.91
CA VAL A 10 1.97 10.85 14.45
C VAL A 10 3.41 11.06 14.00
N GLN A 11 4.06 12.13 14.45
CA GLN A 11 5.45 12.43 14.13
C GLN A 11 6.42 11.35 14.66
N ALA A 12 6.19 10.84 15.87
CA ALA A 12 7.01 9.76 16.43
C ALA A 12 6.90 8.47 15.60
N ASN A 13 5.69 8.14 15.13
CA ASN A 13 5.46 6.99 14.24
C ASN A 13 6.12 7.16 12.87
N ILE A 14 6.05 8.34 12.27
CA ILE A 14 6.73 8.66 11.01
C ILE A 14 8.25 8.52 11.18
N LEU A 15 8.81 9.02 12.27
CA LEU A 15 10.24 8.91 12.54
C LEU A 15 10.68 7.45 12.74
N ARG A 16 9.89 6.64 13.47
CA ARG A 16 10.12 5.19 13.60
C ARG A 16 10.13 4.51 12.22
N ALA A 17 9.10 4.80 11.41
CA ALA A 17 8.98 4.23 10.07
C ALA A 17 10.16 4.64 9.18
N TYR A 18 10.61 5.88 9.25
CA TYR A 18 11.76 6.38 8.49
C TYR A 18 13.03 5.54 8.75
N TYR A 19 13.34 5.26 10.01
CA TYR A 19 14.52 4.46 10.35
C TYR A 19 14.35 2.99 9.94
N ALA A 20 13.19 2.39 10.20
CA ALA A 20 12.93 1.00 9.81
C ALA A 20 12.92 0.82 8.28
N MET A 21 12.37 1.78 7.54
CA MET A 21 12.37 1.80 6.08
C MET A 21 13.79 1.98 5.51
N ARG A 22 14.61 2.84 6.12
CA ARG A 22 16.02 2.96 5.75
C ARG A 22 16.74 1.61 5.89
N ASP A 23 16.53 0.92 7.01
CA ASP A 23 17.16 -0.38 7.26
C ASP A 23 16.67 -1.44 6.25
N LEU A 24 15.36 -1.48 5.97
CA LEU A 24 14.80 -2.35 4.92
C LEU A 24 15.43 -2.04 3.54
N ASN A 25 15.55 -0.77 3.18
CA ASN A 25 16.06 -0.37 1.87
C ASN A 25 17.58 -0.56 1.70
N GLN A 26 18.29 -0.85 2.79
CA GLN A 26 19.71 -1.20 2.80
C GLN A 26 19.96 -2.72 2.88
N CYS A 27 18.92 -3.53 3.13
CA CYS A 27 19.05 -4.98 3.15
C CYS A 27 19.57 -5.53 1.82
N GLY A 28 20.47 -6.49 1.89
CA GLY A 28 20.87 -7.29 0.72
C GLY A 28 19.67 -8.05 0.18
N ALA A 29 19.36 -7.91 -1.09
CA ALA A 29 18.14 -8.44 -1.73
C ALA A 29 17.96 -9.98 -1.60
N TRP A 30 18.95 -10.70 -1.08
CA TRP A 30 18.96 -12.16 -0.97
C TRP A 30 19.27 -12.68 0.44
N ASP A 31 19.43 -11.80 1.42
CA ASP A 31 19.47 -12.19 2.82
C ASP A 31 18.03 -12.22 3.38
N MET A 32 17.39 -13.38 3.21
CA MET A 32 15.97 -13.53 3.55
C MET A 32 15.69 -13.37 5.05
N ASP A 33 16.61 -13.76 5.91
CA ASP A 33 16.46 -13.64 7.37
C ASP A 33 16.51 -12.15 7.78
N GLU A 34 17.45 -11.40 7.24
CA GLU A 34 17.55 -9.97 7.46
C GLU A 34 16.37 -9.23 6.87
N LEU A 35 15.97 -9.57 5.64
CA LEU A 35 14.82 -8.99 4.96
C LEU A 35 13.54 -9.15 5.79
N HIS A 36 13.23 -10.35 6.25
CA HIS A 36 12.06 -10.62 7.08
C HIS A 36 12.11 -9.87 8.41
N ARG A 37 13.29 -9.77 9.03
CA ARG A 37 13.49 -8.98 10.26
C ARG A 37 13.18 -7.49 10.02
N CYS A 38 13.65 -6.92 8.91
CA CYS A 38 13.40 -5.53 8.55
C CYS A 38 11.94 -5.27 8.18
N ILE A 39 11.30 -6.19 7.42
CA ILE A 39 9.87 -6.12 7.12
C ILE A 39 9.06 -6.10 8.42
N LYS A 40 9.35 -7.00 9.35
CA LYS A 40 8.62 -7.09 10.64
C LYS A 40 8.80 -5.85 11.51
N ALA A 41 9.98 -5.22 11.48
CA ALA A 41 10.24 -3.98 12.19
C ALA A 41 9.46 -2.79 11.61
N LEU A 42 9.29 -2.74 10.28
CA LEU A 42 8.55 -1.67 9.60
C LEU A 42 7.04 -1.92 9.63
N ILE A 43 6.62 -3.14 9.26
CA ILE A 43 5.22 -3.57 9.12
C ILE A 43 4.95 -4.73 10.09
N PRO A 44 4.62 -4.43 11.35
CA PRO A 44 4.42 -5.47 12.39
C PRO A 44 3.32 -6.49 12.04
N ASP A 45 2.31 -6.09 11.26
CA ASP A 45 1.18 -6.93 10.85
C ASP A 45 1.37 -7.60 9.48
N ALA A 46 2.62 -7.68 8.98
CA ALA A 46 2.95 -8.53 7.85
C ALA A 46 3.10 -9.99 8.30
N HIS A 47 2.50 -10.92 7.53
CA HIS A 47 2.72 -12.36 7.74
C HIS A 47 4.20 -12.71 7.52
N PRO A 48 4.79 -13.67 8.27
CA PRO A 48 6.23 -14.02 8.17
C PRO A 48 6.72 -14.46 6.78
N SER A 49 5.82 -14.89 5.89
CA SER A 49 6.16 -15.30 4.52
C SER A 49 6.12 -14.15 3.50
N VAL A 50 5.80 -12.93 3.94
CA VAL A 50 5.71 -11.77 3.04
C VAL A 50 7.10 -11.37 2.55
N ILE A 51 7.19 -11.05 1.25
CA ILE A 51 8.39 -10.51 0.63
C ILE A 51 8.10 -9.08 0.18
N ILE A 52 8.96 -8.14 0.57
CA ILE A 52 8.96 -6.76 0.07
C ILE A 52 10.32 -6.50 -0.56
N CYS A 53 10.35 -6.29 -1.87
CA CYS A 53 11.59 -6.00 -2.60
C CYS A 53 11.97 -4.51 -2.44
N PRO A 54 13.14 -4.20 -1.87
CA PRO A 54 13.61 -2.82 -1.77
C PRO A 54 13.91 -2.20 -3.17
N PRO A 55 13.82 -0.86 -3.31
CA PRO A 55 13.36 0.07 -2.29
C PRO A 55 11.83 0.05 -2.11
N PHE A 56 11.39 0.34 -0.88
CA PHE A 56 9.98 0.46 -0.49
C PHE A 56 9.78 1.74 0.31
N HIS A 57 8.62 2.38 0.19
CA HIS A 57 8.29 3.62 0.87
C HIS A 57 6.90 3.57 1.51
N CYS A 58 6.76 4.10 2.72
CA CYS A 58 5.49 4.26 3.41
C CYS A 58 5.57 5.42 4.41
N ASP A 59 4.42 5.84 4.96
CA ASP A 59 4.36 6.90 5.99
C ASP A 59 4.61 6.33 7.39
N HIS A 60 3.86 5.31 7.78
CA HIS A 60 3.85 4.75 9.13
C HIS A 60 4.32 3.29 9.18
N GLY A 61 3.99 2.49 8.19
CA GLY A 61 4.23 1.05 8.12
C GLY A 61 3.38 0.22 9.08
N ASN A 62 3.13 0.69 10.31
CA ASN A 62 2.31 0.00 11.31
C ASN A 62 0.79 0.11 11.06
N ARG A 63 0.37 0.77 10.00
CA ARG A 63 -1.01 0.80 9.51
C ARG A 63 -1.19 -0.05 8.24
N ILE A 64 -0.19 -0.87 7.92
CA ILE A 64 -0.22 -1.82 6.81
C ILE A 64 -0.33 -3.23 7.39
N SER A 65 -1.25 -4.03 6.84
CA SER A 65 -1.29 -5.48 7.07
C SER A 65 -1.19 -6.22 5.74
N ILE A 66 -0.42 -7.31 5.70
CA ILE A 66 -0.17 -8.09 4.48
C ILE A 66 -0.28 -9.58 4.83
N GLY A 67 -1.15 -10.30 4.10
CA GLY A 67 -1.43 -11.71 4.29
C GLY A 67 -0.33 -12.64 3.78
N GLU A 68 -0.51 -13.92 4.11
CA GLU A 68 0.39 -15.02 3.80
C GLU A 68 0.74 -15.09 2.30
N GLY A 69 2.01 -15.36 1.97
CA GLY A 69 2.47 -15.61 0.62
C GLY A 69 2.40 -14.42 -0.35
N SER A 70 2.05 -13.23 0.15
CA SER A 70 1.97 -12.03 -0.67
C SER A 70 3.33 -11.39 -0.89
N MET A 71 3.48 -10.71 -2.04
CA MET A 71 4.72 -10.08 -2.44
C MET A 71 4.49 -8.65 -2.94
N VAL A 72 5.35 -7.73 -2.51
CA VAL A 72 5.46 -6.37 -3.05
C VAL A 72 6.77 -6.25 -3.79
N ASN A 73 6.71 -5.94 -5.08
CA ASN A 73 7.88 -5.77 -5.94
C ASN A 73 8.52 -4.38 -5.74
N PHE A 74 9.62 -4.11 -6.44
CA PHE A 74 10.47 -2.90 -6.31
C PHE A 74 9.68 -1.59 -6.43
N ASN A 75 10.11 -0.58 -5.66
CA ASN A 75 9.57 0.78 -5.70
C ASN A 75 8.07 0.86 -5.31
N GLY A 76 7.60 0.01 -4.40
CA GLY A 76 6.27 0.17 -3.81
C GLY A 76 6.20 1.47 -2.98
N VAL A 77 5.11 2.25 -3.14
CA VAL A 77 4.85 3.48 -2.37
C VAL A 77 3.48 3.37 -1.72
N PHE A 78 3.45 3.15 -0.41
CA PHE A 78 2.23 2.91 0.35
C PHE A 78 2.03 4.03 1.39
N LEU A 79 1.23 5.04 1.05
CA LEU A 79 0.87 6.10 1.99
C LEU A 79 -0.25 5.59 2.88
N ASP A 80 0.12 5.08 4.05
CA ASP A 80 -0.74 4.26 4.91
C ASP A 80 -1.45 5.03 6.02
N GLY A 81 -1.56 6.36 5.91
CA GLY A 81 -2.25 7.20 6.90
C GLY A 81 -3.68 6.75 7.20
N GLY A 82 -4.42 6.25 6.21
CA GLY A 82 -5.78 5.71 6.34
C GLY A 82 -5.88 4.20 6.62
N GLY A 83 -4.74 3.49 6.59
CA GLY A 83 -4.67 2.04 6.72
C GLY A 83 -4.73 1.30 5.38
N ILE A 84 -3.87 0.28 5.22
CA ILE A 84 -3.80 -0.57 4.02
C ILE A 84 -3.87 -2.03 4.46
N THR A 85 -4.80 -2.76 3.86
CA THR A 85 -4.92 -4.22 4.08
C THR A 85 -4.75 -4.93 2.75
N ILE A 86 -3.83 -5.88 2.70
CA ILE A 86 -3.58 -6.76 1.54
C ILE A 86 -3.79 -8.19 2.00
N GLY A 87 -4.62 -8.93 1.29
CA GLY A 87 -4.93 -10.33 1.55
C GLY A 87 -3.76 -11.28 1.29
N ALA A 88 -4.04 -12.58 1.34
CA ALA A 88 -3.07 -13.63 1.10
C ALA A 88 -2.80 -13.85 -0.40
N HIS A 89 -1.61 -14.36 -0.74
CA HIS A 89 -1.22 -14.75 -2.09
C HIS A 89 -1.38 -13.65 -3.15
N THR A 90 -1.33 -12.38 -2.74
CA THR A 90 -1.48 -11.23 -3.62
C THR A 90 -0.14 -10.71 -4.10
N LEU A 91 -0.02 -10.49 -5.40
CA LEU A 91 1.19 -10.02 -6.06
C LEU A 91 1.05 -8.56 -6.46
N ILE A 92 1.90 -7.71 -5.89
CA ILE A 92 1.96 -6.28 -6.21
C ILE A 92 3.20 -6.02 -7.10
N GLY A 93 2.95 -5.59 -8.32
CA GLY A 93 4.00 -5.29 -9.31
C GLY A 93 4.89 -4.09 -8.94
N PRO A 94 5.98 -3.87 -9.69
CA PRO A 94 6.90 -2.78 -9.39
C PRO A 94 6.25 -1.40 -9.64
N ASN A 95 6.71 -0.39 -8.90
CA ASN A 95 6.23 0.99 -8.99
C ASN A 95 4.73 1.17 -8.67
N CYS A 96 4.11 0.24 -7.96
CA CYS A 96 2.72 0.41 -7.52
C CYS A 96 2.62 1.42 -6.38
N GLN A 97 1.51 2.16 -6.38
CA GLN A 97 1.21 3.17 -5.37
C GLN A 97 -0.16 2.89 -4.75
N LEU A 98 -0.21 2.80 -3.42
CA LEU A 98 -1.44 2.70 -2.63
C LEU A 98 -1.55 3.97 -1.79
N LEU A 99 -2.48 4.85 -2.16
CA LEU A 99 -2.54 6.21 -1.65
C LEU A 99 -3.82 6.37 -0.80
N THR A 100 -3.70 6.32 0.52
CA THR A 100 -4.85 6.48 1.41
C THR A 100 -5.17 7.92 1.79
N PRO A 101 -4.22 8.90 1.76
CA PRO A 101 -4.53 10.27 2.12
C PRO A 101 -5.46 10.93 1.10
N ASP A 102 -6.41 11.69 1.64
CA ASP A 102 -7.26 12.61 0.91
C ASP A 102 -7.21 14.00 1.57
N HIS A 103 -7.20 15.04 0.75
CA HIS A 103 -7.12 16.41 1.21
C HIS A 103 -8.42 17.17 0.93
N PRO A 104 -8.78 18.19 1.72
CA PRO A 104 -9.94 19.02 1.46
C PRO A 104 -9.94 19.60 0.04
N HIS A 105 -11.09 19.55 -0.63
CA HIS A 105 -11.24 20.14 -1.97
C HIS A 105 -11.20 21.68 -1.92
N ASP A 106 -11.69 22.29 -0.84
CA ASP A 106 -11.50 23.71 -0.62
C ASP A 106 -10.01 24.01 -0.36
N TYR A 107 -9.46 24.94 -1.13
CA TYR A 107 -8.04 25.26 -1.07
C TYR A 107 -7.64 25.99 0.22
N LEU A 108 -8.55 26.66 0.90
CA LEU A 108 -8.28 27.32 2.19
C LEU A 108 -8.23 26.30 3.31
N GLU A 109 -9.15 25.33 3.30
CA GLU A 109 -9.14 24.21 4.24
C GLU A 109 -7.88 23.35 4.04
N ARG A 110 -7.46 23.10 2.79
CA ARG A 110 -6.25 22.32 2.45
C ARG A 110 -4.93 22.96 2.92
N ARG A 111 -4.94 24.25 3.30
CA ARG A 111 -3.76 24.89 3.95
C ARG A 111 -3.55 24.45 5.38
N GLN A 112 -4.50 23.79 6.00
CA GLN A 112 -4.37 23.23 7.34
C GLN A 112 -3.55 21.94 7.31
N THR A 113 -3.04 21.54 8.48
CA THR A 113 -2.22 20.34 8.66
C THR A 113 -3.06 19.06 8.84
N ILE A 114 -4.34 19.10 8.43
CA ILE A 114 -5.29 18.01 8.61
C ILE A 114 -5.47 17.26 7.29
N GLU A 115 -5.32 15.96 7.35
CA GLU A 115 -5.61 15.02 6.27
C GLU A 115 -6.72 14.06 6.66
N THR A 116 -7.40 13.49 5.68
CA THR A 116 -8.37 12.41 5.88
C THR A 116 -7.80 11.13 5.28
N GLY A 117 -7.52 10.15 6.14
CA GLY A 117 -7.12 8.82 5.69
C GLY A 117 -8.35 7.98 5.32
N LEU A 118 -8.44 7.52 4.08
CA LEU A 118 -9.45 6.60 3.57
C LEU A 118 -8.81 5.23 3.31
N PRO A 119 -9.26 4.15 3.99
CA PRO A 119 -8.57 2.87 3.95
C PRO A 119 -8.62 2.22 2.57
N ILE A 120 -7.52 1.59 2.16
CA ILE A 120 -7.46 0.73 0.98
C ILE A 120 -7.47 -0.73 1.42
N ARG A 121 -8.28 -1.56 0.72
CA ARG A 121 -8.32 -3.00 0.92
C ARG A 121 -8.12 -3.71 -0.40
N ILE A 122 -7.27 -4.73 -0.40
CA ILE A 122 -7.02 -5.61 -1.54
C ILE A 122 -7.23 -7.04 -1.03
N GLY A 123 -8.07 -7.79 -1.71
CA GLY A 123 -8.41 -9.17 -1.35
C GLY A 123 -7.29 -10.17 -1.59
N ASP A 124 -7.65 -11.45 -1.49
CA ASP A 124 -6.75 -12.57 -1.69
C ASP A 124 -6.56 -12.88 -3.19
N ASP A 125 -5.43 -13.53 -3.52
CA ASP A 125 -5.13 -14.03 -4.87
C ASP A 125 -5.19 -12.95 -5.97
N CYS A 126 -4.90 -11.70 -5.63
CA CYS A 126 -4.89 -10.60 -6.59
C CYS A 126 -3.53 -10.45 -7.28
N TRP A 127 -3.55 -9.88 -8.48
CA TRP A 127 -2.35 -9.45 -9.20
C TRP A 127 -2.49 -8.01 -9.69
N LEU A 128 -1.72 -7.10 -9.11
CA LEU A 128 -1.59 -5.73 -9.59
C LEU A 128 -0.34 -5.65 -10.49
N GLY A 129 -0.54 -5.30 -11.75
CA GLY A 129 0.55 -5.08 -12.70
C GLY A 129 1.41 -3.87 -12.32
N GLY A 130 2.60 -3.76 -12.91
CA GLY A 130 3.52 -2.66 -12.60
C GLY A 130 2.92 -1.28 -12.84
N GLY A 131 3.22 -0.32 -11.95
CA GLY A 131 2.77 1.06 -12.07
C GLY A 131 1.28 1.29 -11.79
N VAL A 132 0.59 0.34 -11.17
CA VAL A 132 -0.80 0.51 -10.74
C VAL A 132 -0.87 1.53 -9.61
N ILE A 133 -1.85 2.43 -9.70
CA ILE A 133 -2.18 3.40 -8.64
C ILE A 133 -3.57 3.05 -8.09
N VAL A 134 -3.68 2.89 -6.77
CA VAL A 134 -4.95 2.71 -6.08
C VAL A 134 -5.26 3.97 -5.27
N CYS A 135 -6.42 4.57 -5.56
CA CYS A 135 -6.87 5.81 -4.94
C CYS A 135 -7.47 5.59 -3.54
N PRO A 136 -7.60 6.66 -2.73
CA PRO A 136 -8.11 6.58 -1.37
C PRO A 136 -9.49 5.91 -1.28
N GLY A 137 -9.68 5.04 -0.28
CA GLY A 137 -10.96 4.42 0.03
C GLY A 137 -11.37 3.23 -0.82
N VAL A 138 -10.56 2.85 -1.81
CA VAL A 138 -10.87 1.77 -2.75
C VAL A 138 -10.77 0.39 -2.08
N THR A 139 -11.74 -0.46 -2.37
CA THR A 139 -11.70 -1.89 -2.09
C THR A 139 -11.59 -2.68 -3.40
N ILE A 140 -10.55 -3.52 -3.50
CA ILE A 140 -10.36 -4.50 -4.57
C ILE A 140 -10.72 -5.87 -4.00
N GLY A 141 -11.66 -6.57 -4.63
CA GLY A 141 -12.10 -7.92 -4.23
C GLY A 141 -11.03 -8.98 -4.41
N ASN A 142 -11.43 -10.25 -4.29
CA ASN A 142 -10.51 -11.38 -4.41
C ASN A 142 -10.32 -11.80 -5.88
N ARG A 143 -9.16 -12.39 -6.21
CA ARG A 143 -8.83 -12.94 -7.53
C ARG A 143 -8.97 -11.90 -8.66
N VAL A 144 -8.62 -10.64 -8.34
CA VAL A 144 -8.66 -9.54 -9.29
C VAL A 144 -7.31 -9.37 -9.97
N ILE A 145 -7.32 -9.16 -11.28
CA ILE A 145 -6.13 -8.76 -12.03
C ILE A 145 -6.28 -7.30 -12.45
N VAL A 146 -5.33 -6.46 -12.04
CA VAL A 146 -5.26 -5.05 -12.45
C VAL A 146 -4.12 -4.87 -13.46
N GLY A 147 -4.46 -4.49 -14.69
CA GLY A 147 -3.49 -4.27 -15.77
C GLY A 147 -2.48 -3.17 -15.43
N ALA A 148 -1.24 -3.33 -15.90
CA ALA A 148 -0.16 -2.39 -15.64
C ALA A 148 -0.53 -0.95 -16.05
N GLY A 149 -0.08 0.04 -15.27
CA GLY A 149 -0.32 1.47 -15.50
C GLY A 149 -1.77 1.92 -15.23
N SER A 150 -2.60 1.08 -14.64
CA SER A 150 -4.00 1.43 -14.34
C SER A 150 -4.11 2.33 -13.11
N VAL A 151 -5.16 3.18 -13.09
CA VAL A 151 -5.54 3.98 -11.93
C VAL A 151 -6.91 3.53 -11.43
N VAL A 152 -6.93 2.89 -10.26
CA VAL A 152 -8.15 2.36 -9.64
C VAL A 152 -8.77 3.43 -8.76
N THR A 153 -9.91 3.97 -9.18
CA THR A 153 -10.61 5.08 -8.53
C THR A 153 -11.94 4.68 -7.88
N HIS A 154 -12.37 3.42 -8.06
CA HIS A 154 -13.62 2.87 -7.53
C HIS A 154 -13.41 1.41 -7.13
N ASP A 155 -14.29 0.91 -6.29
CA ASP A 155 -14.27 -0.49 -5.85
C ASP A 155 -14.36 -1.46 -7.03
N ILE A 156 -13.63 -2.56 -6.92
CA ILE A 156 -13.56 -3.62 -7.91
C ILE A 156 -14.12 -4.90 -7.30
N PRO A 157 -15.13 -5.55 -7.92
CA PRO A 157 -15.67 -6.81 -7.44
C PRO A 157 -14.68 -7.98 -7.64
N ASP A 158 -14.98 -9.13 -7.04
CA ASP A 158 -14.22 -10.36 -7.21
C ASP A 158 -14.20 -10.84 -8.67
N ASP A 159 -13.20 -11.66 -9.01
CA ASP A 159 -13.14 -12.47 -10.22
C ASP A 159 -13.16 -11.66 -11.54
N VAL A 160 -12.49 -10.53 -11.59
CA VAL A 160 -12.43 -9.68 -12.79
C VAL A 160 -11.01 -9.25 -13.16
N VAL A 161 -10.85 -8.95 -14.45
CA VAL A 161 -9.70 -8.22 -14.98
C VAL A 161 -10.11 -6.79 -15.24
N VAL A 162 -9.33 -5.83 -14.70
CA VAL A 162 -9.54 -4.38 -14.93
C VAL A 162 -8.28 -3.74 -15.51
N ALA A 163 -8.44 -2.69 -16.31
CA ALA A 163 -7.31 -1.86 -16.75
C ALA A 163 -7.76 -0.46 -17.17
N GLY A 164 -6.78 0.45 -17.28
CA GLY A 164 -6.94 1.82 -17.79
C GLY A 164 -6.91 2.89 -16.71
N ASN A 165 -7.09 4.14 -17.14
CA ASN A 165 -7.19 5.31 -16.28
C ASN A 165 -8.43 6.13 -16.69
N PRO A 166 -9.52 6.12 -15.91
CA PRO A 166 -9.74 5.23 -14.76
C PRO A 166 -9.90 3.77 -15.16
N ALA A 167 -9.52 2.84 -14.26
CA ALA A 167 -9.64 1.40 -14.49
C ALA A 167 -11.10 0.98 -14.73
N LYS A 168 -11.32 0.13 -15.74
CA LYS A 168 -12.63 -0.42 -16.09
C LYS A 168 -12.52 -1.94 -16.19
N ILE A 169 -13.64 -2.64 -15.92
CA ILE A 169 -13.71 -4.10 -16.08
C ILE A 169 -13.57 -4.42 -17.58
N ILE A 170 -12.60 -5.28 -17.90
CA ILE A 170 -12.34 -5.78 -19.25
C ILE A 170 -13.05 -7.11 -19.46
N LYS A 171 -12.99 -7.99 -18.45
CA LYS A 171 -13.63 -9.32 -18.47
C LYS A 171 -13.76 -9.88 -17.07
N THR A 172 -14.61 -10.89 -16.92
CA THR A 172 -14.67 -11.79 -15.76
C THR A 172 -13.68 -12.94 -15.96
N ILE A 173 -13.12 -13.46 -14.86
CA ILE A 173 -12.21 -14.61 -14.85
C ILE A 173 -13.01 -15.89 -14.66
#